data_c5c7e08e8291c1773ca5c9572580ae25
#
_entry.id   c5c7e08e8291c1773ca5c9572580ae25
#
_cell.length_a   1.000
_cell.length_b   1.000
_cell.length_c   1.000
_cell.angle_alpha   90.00
_cell.angle_beta   90.00
_cell.angle_gamma   90.00
#
_symmetry.space_group_name_H-M   'P 1'
#
loop_
_entity.id
_entity.type
_entity.pdbx_description
1 polymer ?
#
loop_
_entity_poly.entity_id
_entity_poly.type
_entity_poly.pdbx_seq_one_letter_code
_entity_poly.pdbx_strand_id
1 'polypeptide(L)'
;MLAWYRAHRTPELTRVAEALAVIGGVQVLPLITLAIVAGLYRAGARAHALFLALAVGGATLLNVVTKLIFQRPRPDVLEAVLREPGFSFPSGHAMANAAFGIAITLIFWRSRAGWPVAVLGAVWAVLVGVSRNYLGVHYPSDVLAGALSSLVWVVGLYLLMGQFRPSLRGSPAGERDNR
;
A
#
# COMPACT_ATOMS: atom_id res chain seq x y z
N MET A 1 1.33 24.31 3.94
CA MET A 1 1.80 23.03 4.55
C MET A 1 3.25 22.72 4.20
N LEU A 2 3.69 22.72 2.92
CA LEU A 2 5.09 22.45 2.58
C LEU A 2 6.06 23.50 3.19
N ALA A 3 5.71 24.78 3.17
CA ALA A 3 6.49 25.83 3.82
C ALA A 3 6.63 25.61 5.33
N TRP A 4 5.59 25.08 5.99
CA TRP A 4 5.64 24.74 7.40
C TRP A 4 6.64 23.60 7.66
N TYR A 5 6.60 22.51 6.87
CA TYR A 5 7.57 21.43 6.99
C TYR A 5 8.99 21.95 6.81
N ARG A 6 9.22 22.83 5.83
CA ARG A 6 10.53 23.43 5.57
C ARG A 6 11.05 24.23 6.78
N ALA A 7 10.20 25.05 7.38
CA ALA A 7 10.56 25.87 8.54
C ALA A 7 10.90 25.02 9.79
N HIS A 8 10.42 23.77 9.86
CA HIS A 8 10.59 22.87 11.00
C HIS A 8 11.50 21.66 10.67
N ARG A 9 12.34 21.77 9.63
CA ARG A 9 13.31 20.71 9.31
C ARG A 9 14.42 20.65 10.35
N THR A 10 14.70 19.43 10.81
CA THR A 10 15.90 19.14 11.62
C THR A 10 16.67 17.98 10.97
N PRO A 11 17.98 17.84 11.24
CA PRO A 11 18.77 16.73 10.71
C PRO A 11 18.21 15.35 11.12
N GLU A 12 17.69 15.23 12.34
CA GLU A 12 17.13 13.99 12.89
C GLU A 12 15.85 13.60 12.14
N LEU A 13 14.91 14.53 12.03
CA LEU A 13 13.64 14.30 11.30
C LEU A 13 13.89 14.03 9.82
N THR A 14 14.89 14.68 9.23
CA THR A 14 15.27 14.43 7.83
C THR A 14 15.78 13.00 7.65
N ARG A 15 16.67 12.52 8.52
CA ARG A 15 17.16 11.13 8.49
C ARG A 15 16.02 10.11 8.64
N VAL A 16 15.08 10.37 9.56
CA VAL A 16 13.90 9.52 9.72
C VAL A 16 13.04 9.51 8.46
N ALA A 17 12.77 10.67 7.87
CA ALA A 17 11.97 10.79 6.66
C ALA A 17 12.64 10.09 5.46
N GLU A 18 13.96 10.19 5.33
CA GLU A 18 14.75 9.48 4.31
C GLU A 18 14.70 7.96 4.52
N ALA A 19 14.87 7.48 5.75
CA ALA A 19 14.76 6.05 6.08
C ALA A 19 13.36 5.50 5.73
N LEU A 20 12.28 6.23 6.08
CA LEU A 20 10.91 5.86 5.71
C LEU A 20 10.73 5.84 4.18
N ALA A 21 11.34 6.80 3.47
CA ALA A 21 11.30 6.85 2.02
C ALA A 21 12.05 5.66 1.37
N VAL A 22 13.17 5.24 1.92
CA VAL A 22 13.92 4.07 1.43
C VAL A 22 13.13 2.78 1.68
N ILE A 23 12.67 2.56 2.93
CA ILE A 23 11.95 1.32 3.30
C ILE A 23 10.63 1.21 2.55
N GLY A 24 9.87 2.30 2.45
CA GLY A 24 8.61 2.36 1.69
C GLY A 24 8.79 2.57 0.19
N GLY A 25 10.04 2.61 -0.31
CA GLY A 25 10.38 2.94 -1.68
C GLY A 25 10.33 1.76 -2.64
N VAL A 26 10.56 2.10 -3.92
CA VAL A 26 10.53 1.14 -5.04
C VAL A 26 11.60 0.06 -4.98
N GLN A 27 12.59 0.19 -4.11
CA GLN A 27 13.66 -0.77 -3.94
C GLN A 27 13.33 -1.82 -2.86
N VAL A 28 12.79 -1.41 -1.73
CA VAL A 28 12.61 -2.27 -0.56
C VAL A 28 11.20 -2.86 -0.47
N LEU A 29 10.15 -2.04 -0.65
CA LEU A 29 8.77 -2.52 -0.53
C LEU A 29 8.42 -3.65 -1.50
N PRO A 30 8.83 -3.63 -2.79
CA PRO A 30 8.58 -4.76 -3.68
C PRO A 30 9.29 -6.04 -3.23
N LEU A 31 10.51 -5.95 -2.68
CA LEU A 31 11.22 -7.12 -2.15
C LEU A 31 10.49 -7.72 -0.94
N ILE A 32 10.02 -6.88 -0.01
CA ILE A 32 9.20 -7.32 1.12
C ILE A 32 7.92 -7.99 0.61
N THR A 33 7.24 -7.35 -0.34
CA THR A 33 6.01 -7.88 -0.92
C THR A 33 6.24 -9.24 -1.57
N LEU A 34 7.29 -9.38 -2.40
CA LEU A 34 7.64 -10.63 -3.05
C LEU A 34 7.99 -11.73 -2.04
N ALA A 35 8.73 -11.42 -0.98
CA ALA A 35 9.07 -12.37 0.07
C ALA A 35 7.80 -12.91 0.77
N ILE A 36 6.84 -12.03 1.09
CA ILE A 36 5.57 -12.43 1.70
C ILE A 36 4.73 -13.24 0.70
N VAL A 37 4.63 -12.81 -0.56
CA VAL A 37 3.92 -13.55 -1.62
C VAL A 37 4.50 -14.96 -1.77
N ALA A 38 5.82 -15.10 -1.82
CA ALA A 38 6.48 -16.40 -1.90
C ALA A 38 6.22 -17.26 -0.66
N GLY A 39 6.26 -16.67 0.53
CA GLY A 39 5.93 -17.35 1.79
C GLY A 39 4.48 -17.88 1.81
N LEU A 40 3.51 -17.03 1.45
CA LEU A 40 2.10 -17.41 1.34
C LEU A 40 1.89 -18.52 0.31
N TYR A 41 2.55 -18.42 -0.85
CA TYR A 41 2.45 -19.43 -1.90
C TYR A 41 2.99 -20.78 -1.43
N ARG A 42 4.16 -20.81 -0.78
CA ARG A 42 4.77 -22.03 -0.21
C ARG A 42 3.94 -22.64 0.92
N ALA A 43 3.26 -21.80 1.70
CA ALA A 43 2.32 -22.24 2.72
C ALA A 43 0.97 -22.75 2.17
N GLY A 44 0.81 -22.81 0.84
CA GLY A 44 -0.43 -23.24 0.19
C GLY A 44 -1.53 -22.19 0.13
N ALA A 45 -1.30 -20.98 0.67
CA ALA A 45 -2.26 -19.88 0.69
C ALA A 45 -2.25 -19.08 -0.64
N ARG A 46 -2.42 -19.80 -1.76
CA ARG A 46 -2.26 -19.26 -3.13
C ARG A 46 -3.15 -18.07 -3.42
N ALA A 47 -4.40 -18.10 -2.95
CA ALA A 47 -5.34 -16.99 -3.14
C ALA A 47 -4.88 -15.71 -2.43
N HIS A 48 -4.33 -15.82 -1.21
CA HIS A 48 -3.77 -14.69 -0.47
C HIS A 48 -2.49 -14.16 -1.14
N ALA A 49 -1.64 -15.06 -1.65
CA ALA A 49 -0.45 -14.69 -2.41
C ALA A 49 -0.80 -13.89 -3.66
N LEU A 50 -1.77 -14.39 -4.46
CA LEU A 50 -2.26 -13.71 -5.66
C LEU A 50 -2.90 -12.36 -5.32
N PHE A 51 -3.73 -12.31 -4.27
CA PHE A 51 -4.36 -11.08 -3.81
C PHE A 51 -3.32 -10.02 -3.46
N LEU A 52 -2.29 -10.35 -2.64
CA LEU A 52 -1.24 -9.41 -2.26
C LEU A 52 -0.45 -8.92 -3.48
N ALA A 53 -0.10 -9.82 -4.40
CA ALA A 53 0.62 -9.48 -5.62
C ALA A 53 -0.19 -8.52 -6.50
N LEU A 54 -1.49 -8.78 -6.71
CA LEU A 54 -2.37 -7.92 -7.50
C LEU A 54 -2.69 -6.60 -6.79
N ALA A 55 -2.81 -6.60 -5.46
CA ALA A 55 -3.06 -5.39 -4.68
C ALA A 55 -1.91 -4.39 -4.84
N VAL A 56 -0.68 -4.81 -4.59
CA VAL A 56 0.50 -3.92 -4.65
C VAL A 56 0.94 -3.67 -6.10
N GLY A 57 1.02 -4.73 -6.92
CA GLY A 57 1.42 -4.62 -8.32
C GLY A 57 0.43 -3.79 -9.16
N GLY A 58 -0.87 -4.01 -8.97
CA GLY A 58 -1.91 -3.23 -9.64
C GLY A 58 -1.95 -1.77 -9.20
N ALA A 59 -1.78 -1.49 -7.90
CA ALA A 59 -1.64 -0.12 -7.41
C ALA A 59 -0.42 0.58 -8.03
N THR A 60 0.71 -0.12 -8.15
CA THR A 60 1.92 0.42 -8.80
C THR A 60 1.68 0.71 -10.29
N LEU A 61 1.01 -0.19 -11.00
CA LEU A 61 0.65 0.02 -12.41
C LEU A 61 -0.31 1.21 -12.57
N LEU A 62 -1.35 1.28 -11.75
CA LEU A 62 -2.28 2.42 -11.74
C LEU A 62 -1.56 3.74 -11.46
N ASN A 63 -0.56 3.74 -10.56
CA ASN A 63 0.24 4.92 -10.30
C ASN A 63 0.98 5.40 -11.56
N VAL A 64 1.61 4.48 -12.29
CA VAL A 64 2.32 4.81 -13.54
C VAL A 64 1.35 5.40 -14.57
N VAL A 65 0.22 4.74 -14.81
CA VAL A 65 -0.79 5.22 -15.77
C VAL A 65 -1.32 6.60 -15.38
N THR A 66 -1.67 6.78 -14.12
CA THR A 66 -2.21 8.05 -13.62
C THR A 66 -1.19 9.18 -13.74
N LYS A 67 0.09 8.91 -13.47
CA LYS A 67 1.17 9.89 -13.67
C LYS A 67 1.29 10.36 -15.12
N LEU A 68 1.17 9.45 -16.06
CA LEU A 68 1.21 9.78 -17.50
C LEU A 68 0.00 10.60 -17.96
N ILE A 69 -1.16 10.42 -17.32
CA ILE A 69 -2.38 11.19 -17.63
C ILE A 69 -2.31 12.60 -17.05
N PHE A 70 -2.00 12.72 -15.75
CA PHE A 70 -2.07 14.01 -15.05
C PHE A 70 -0.83 14.89 -15.22
N GLN A 71 0.33 14.32 -15.42
CA GLN A 71 1.61 15.00 -15.67
C GLN A 71 1.90 16.20 -14.75
N ARG A 72 1.43 16.12 -13.50
CA ARG A 72 1.57 17.20 -12.53
C ARG A 72 3.05 17.43 -12.20
N PRO A 73 3.57 18.68 -12.30
CA PRO A 73 4.94 18.98 -11.87
C PRO A 73 5.08 18.79 -10.37
N ARG A 74 6.29 18.45 -9.92
CA ARG A 74 6.61 18.36 -8.50
C ARG A 74 6.67 19.74 -7.85
N PRO A 75 6.54 19.81 -6.51
CA PRO A 75 6.88 21.04 -5.78
C PRO A 75 8.27 21.54 -6.16
N ASP A 76 8.54 22.83 -5.93
CA ASP A 76 9.78 23.46 -6.36
C ASP A 76 11.02 22.64 -5.94
N VAL A 77 11.78 22.21 -6.95
CA VAL A 77 12.89 21.26 -6.81
C VAL A 77 14.07 21.87 -6.05
N LEU A 78 14.19 23.21 -6.03
CA LEU A 78 15.27 23.91 -5.34
C LEU A 78 15.15 23.79 -3.82
N GLU A 79 13.95 23.53 -3.31
CA GLU A 79 13.64 23.46 -1.89
C GLU A 79 13.42 22.02 -1.37
N ALA A 80 13.39 21.03 -2.27
CA ALA A 80 13.26 19.63 -1.89
C ALA A 80 14.57 19.07 -1.33
N VAL A 81 14.47 18.26 -0.28
CA VAL A 81 15.61 17.52 0.29
C VAL A 81 16.12 16.47 -0.69
N LEU A 82 15.19 15.82 -1.40
CA LEU A 82 15.48 14.80 -2.39
C LEU A 82 15.01 15.25 -3.77
N ARG A 83 15.79 14.92 -4.80
CA ARG A 83 15.40 15.11 -6.20
C ARG A 83 14.88 13.79 -6.74
N GLU A 84 13.60 13.75 -7.07
CA GLU A 84 12.99 12.59 -7.71
C GLU A 84 12.57 12.93 -9.15
N PRO A 85 12.87 12.07 -10.13
CA PRO A 85 12.44 12.28 -11.50
C PRO A 85 10.94 12.06 -11.69
N GLY A 86 10.41 12.61 -12.78
CA GLY A 86 9.04 12.39 -13.24
C GLY A 86 7.98 13.18 -12.47
N PHE A 87 6.72 12.81 -12.70
CA PHE A 87 5.54 13.54 -12.24
C PHE A 87 5.23 13.31 -10.76
N SER A 88 4.55 14.30 -10.17
CA SER A 88 4.24 14.30 -8.74
C SER A 88 2.97 13.53 -8.38
N PHE A 89 1.93 13.59 -9.23
CA PHE A 89 0.60 13.05 -8.91
C PHE A 89 0.32 11.72 -9.60
N PRO A 90 -0.22 10.75 -8.87
CA PRO A 90 -0.27 10.64 -7.41
C PRO A 90 1.08 10.18 -6.83
N SER A 91 1.24 10.25 -5.48
CA SER A 91 2.44 9.76 -4.82
C SER A 91 2.55 8.24 -4.90
N GLY A 92 3.60 7.73 -5.56
CA GLY A 92 3.85 6.29 -5.69
C GLY A 92 4.14 5.61 -4.37
N HIS A 93 4.91 6.26 -3.48
CA HIS A 93 5.18 5.77 -2.13
C HIS A 93 3.89 5.64 -1.31
N ALA A 94 3.06 6.70 -1.28
CA ALA A 94 1.79 6.67 -0.56
C ALA A 94 0.87 5.58 -1.12
N MET A 95 0.79 5.45 -2.45
CA MET A 95 -0.06 4.48 -3.11
C MET A 95 0.37 3.04 -2.83
N ALA A 96 1.64 2.69 -3.02
CA ALA A 96 2.13 1.33 -2.81
C ALA A 96 2.07 0.90 -1.33
N ASN A 97 2.44 1.79 -0.39
CA ASN A 97 2.40 1.47 1.04
C ASN A 97 0.98 1.37 1.58
N ALA A 98 0.05 2.22 1.12
CA ALA A 98 -1.36 2.09 1.46
C ALA A 98 -1.94 0.78 0.91
N ALA A 99 -1.66 0.43 -0.36
CA ALA A 99 -2.10 -0.83 -0.94
C ALA A 99 -1.57 -2.05 -0.17
N PHE A 100 -0.29 -2.04 0.19
CA PHE A 100 0.33 -3.08 1.00
C PHE A 100 -0.34 -3.20 2.39
N GLY A 101 -0.46 -2.08 3.13
CA GLY A 101 -1.07 -2.06 4.46
C GLY A 101 -2.52 -2.55 4.45
N ILE A 102 -3.33 -2.09 3.49
CA ILE A 102 -4.73 -2.52 3.34
C ILE A 102 -4.79 -4.01 2.98
N ALA A 103 -3.96 -4.48 2.04
CA ALA A 103 -3.97 -5.88 1.63
C ALA A 103 -3.59 -6.82 2.77
N ILE A 104 -2.53 -6.52 3.51
CA ILE A 104 -2.14 -7.31 4.70
C ILE A 104 -3.24 -7.27 5.76
N THR A 105 -3.84 -6.12 6.01
CA THR A 105 -4.99 -5.99 6.93
C THR A 105 -6.13 -6.92 6.51
N LEU A 106 -6.51 -6.93 5.24
CA LEU A 106 -7.62 -7.76 4.76
C LEU A 106 -7.29 -9.26 4.82
N ILE A 107 -6.03 -9.67 4.61
CA ILE A 107 -5.58 -11.05 4.77
C ILE A 107 -5.75 -11.51 6.23
N PHE A 108 -5.43 -10.65 7.21
CA PHE A 108 -5.48 -10.99 8.63
C PHE A 108 -6.79 -10.57 9.32
N TRP A 109 -7.74 -9.94 8.61
CA TRP A 109 -8.94 -9.33 9.19
C TRP A 109 -9.75 -10.26 10.09
N ARG A 110 -9.85 -11.53 9.73
CA ARG A 110 -10.62 -12.55 10.47
C ARG A 110 -9.84 -13.23 11.59
N SER A 111 -8.59 -12.84 11.80
CA SER A 111 -7.75 -13.36 12.87
C SER A 111 -7.70 -12.40 14.06
N ARG A 112 -7.17 -12.88 15.20
CA ARG A 112 -6.91 -12.02 16.37
C ARG A 112 -5.91 -10.91 16.07
N ALA A 113 -5.09 -11.06 15.04
CA ALA A 113 -4.12 -10.05 14.58
C ALA A 113 -4.74 -8.97 13.70
N GLY A 114 -6.00 -9.07 13.28
CA GLY A 114 -6.63 -8.15 12.33
C GLY A 114 -6.54 -6.68 12.76
N TRP A 115 -6.96 -6.35 13.98
CA TRP A 115 -6.88 -4.98 14.50
C TRP A 115 -5.44 -4.46 14.65
N PRO A 116 -4.53 -5.16 15.33
CA PRO A 116 -3.12 -4.73 15.40
C PRO A 116 -2.51 -4.50 14.02
N VAL A 117 -2.74 -5.39 13.07
CA VAL A 117 -2.23 -5.25 11.69
C VAL A 117 -2.83 -4.04 10.98
N ALA A 118 -4.14 -3.78 11.16
CA ALA A 118 -4.80 -2.60 10.60
C ALA A 118 -4.18 -1.29 11.12
N VAL A 119 -3.98 -1.20 12.43
CA VAL A 119 -3.38 -0.02 13.07
C VAL A 119 -1.94 0.16 12.59
N LEU A 120 -1.12 -0.89 12.60
CA LEU A 120 0.27 -0.81 12.15
C LEU A 120 0.36 -0.45 10.67
N GLY A 121 -0.48 -1.04 9.82
CA GLY A 121 -0.53 -0.71 8.39
C GLY A 121 -0.95 0.74 8.12
N ALA A 122 -1.95 1.23 8.86
CA ALA A 122 -2.41 2.62 8.75
C ALA A 122 -1.32 3.61 9.23
N VAL A 123 -0.72 3.37 10.41
CA VAL A 123 0.38 4.20 10.93
C VAL A 123 1.55 4.22 9.95
N TRP A 124 1.95 3.06 9.43
CA TRP A 124 3.01 2.97 8.43
C TRP A 124 2.71 3.79 7.18
N ALA A 125 1.53 3.63 6.59
CA ALA A 125 1.13 4.36 5.39
C ALA A 125 1.11 5.88 5.62
N VAL A 126 0.63 6.33 6.78
CA VAL A 126 0.65 7.75 7.18
C VAL A 126 2.08 8.26 7.33
N LEU A 127 2.95 7.54 8.04
CA LEU A 127 4.34 7.96 8.25
C LEU A 127 5.10 8.07 6.91
N VAL A 128 4.97 7.08 6.03
CA VAL A 128 5.57 7.15 4.70
C VAL A 128 4.97 8.30 3.90
N GLY A 129 3.64 8.49 3.92
CA GLY A 129 2.99 9.60 3.22
C GLY A 129 3.47 10.97 3.70
N VAL A 130 3.53 11.19 5.02
CA VAL A 130 4.02 12.42 5.64
C VAL A 130 5.49 12.66 5.31
N SER A 131 6.32 11.61 5.29
CA SER A 131 7.73 11.75 4.90
C SER A 131 7.90 12.36 3.50
N ARG A 132 7.00 12.04 2.55
CA ARG A 132 7.05 12.59 1.18
C ARG A 132 6.77 14.09 1.15
N ASN A 133 5.85 14.56 1.99
CA ASN A 133 5.55 15.98 2.14
C ASN A 133 6.70 16.71 2.87
N TYR A 134 7.25 16.09 3.91
CA TYR A 134 8.37 16.64 4.66
C TYR A 134 9.63 16.81 3.78
N LEU A 135 9.95 15.82 2.96
CA LEU A 135 11.06 15.86 2.02
C LEU A 135 10.82 16.84 0.85
N GLY A 136 9.59 17.35 0.68
CA GLY A 136 9.25 18.34 -0.32
C GLY A 136 9.07 17.79 -1.73
N VAL A 137 8.94 16.48 -1.90
CA VAL A 137 8.86 15.82 -3.21
C VAL A 137 7.44 15.62 -3.73
N HIS A 138 6.44 15.74 -2.85
CA HIS A 138 5.01 15.62 -3.17
C HIS A 138 4.16 16.66 -2.47
N TYR A 139 3.05 17.04 -3.09
CA TYR A 139 1.99 17.81 -2.44
C TYR A 139 1.16 16.90 -1.52
N PRO A 140 0.53 17.44 -0.45
CA PRO A 140 -0.38 16.66 0.40
C PRO A 140 -1.51 15.98 -0.36
N SER A 141 -2.02 16.65 -1.42
CA SER A 141 -3.04 16.08 -2.32
C SER A 141 -2.56 14.86 -3.10
N ASP A 142 -1.26 14.78 -3.44
CA ASP A 142 -0.69 13.62 -4.13
C ASP A 142 -0.67 12.38 -3.23
N VAL A 143 -0.33 12.61 -1.95
CA VAL A 143 -0.31 11.58 -0.91
C VAL A 143 -1.72 11.06 -0.62
N LEU A 144 -2.66 11.98 -0.42
CA LEU A 144 -4.06 11.63 -0.15
C LEU A 144 -4.69 10.89 -1.33
N ALA A 145 -4.50 11.40 -2.56
CA ALA A 145 -4.99 10.74 -3.77
C ALA A 145 -4.40 9.33 -3.93
N GLY A 146 -3.10 9.15 -3.67
CA GLY A 146 -2.46 7.83 -3.71
C GLY A 146 -3.09 6.86 -2.70
N ALA A 147 -3.30 7.30 -1.45
CA ALA A 147 -3.92 6.48 -0.42
C ALA A 147 -5.38 6.09 -0.75
N LEU A 148 -6.18 7.06 -1.21
CA LEU A 148 -7.58 6.83 -1.59
C LEU A 148 -7.69 5.92 -2.83
N SER A 149 -6.87 6.12 -3.84
CA SER A 149 -6.82 5.25 -5.02
C SER A 149 -6.49 3.81 -4.64
N SER A 150 -5.56 3.62 -3.70
CA SER A 150 -5.21 2.30 -3.19
C SER A 150 -6.35 1.66 -2.41
N LEU A 151 -7.06 2.44 -1.60
CA LEU A 151 -8.23 1.94 -0.87
C LEU A 151 -9.29 1.42 -1.85
N VAL A 152 -9.64 2.21 -2.87
CA VAL A 152 -10.63 1.80 -3.88
C VAL A 152 -10.14 0.55 -4.63
N TRP A 153 -8.89 0.55 -5.08
CA TRP A 153 -8.31 -0.58 -5.81
C TRP A 153 -8.31 -1.87 -5.00
N VAL A 154 -7.73 -1.84 -3.79
CA VAL A 154 -7.52 -3.06 -2.99
C VAL A 154 -8.83 -3.60 -2.44
N VAL A 155 -9.75 -2.72 -1.99
CA VAL A 155 -11.07 -3.14 -1.54
C VAL A 155 -11.90 -3.68 -2.72
N GLY A 156 -11.87 -3.01 -3.87
CA GLY A 156 -12.52 -3.49 -5.08
C GLY A 156 -12.00 -4.88 -5.50
N LEU A 157 -10.68 -5.06 -5.53
CA LEU A 157 -10.04 -6.35 -5.82
C LEU A 157 -10.46 -7.42 -4.80
N TYR A 158 -10.48 -7.08 -3.51
CA TYR A 158 -10.90 -7.98 -2.45
C TYR A 158 -12.36 -8.42 -2.61
N LEU A 159 -13.25 -7.54 -3.03
CA LEU A 159 -14.66 -7.87 -3.32
C LEU A 159 -14.79 -8.73 -4.57
N LEU A 160 -14.05 -8.42 -5.63
CA LEU A 160 -14.10 -9.15 -6.91
C LEU A 160 -13.54 -10.57 -6.81
N MET A 161 -12.48 -10.79 -6.03
CA MET A 161 -11.93 -12.13 -5.82
C MET A 161 -12.86 -13.04 -5.00
N GLY A 162 -14.08 -12.60 -4.69
CA GLY A 162 -15.14 -13.42 -4.06
C GLY A 162 -14.73 -13.90 -2.69
N GLN A 163 -13.78 -13.21 -2.12
CA GLN A 163 -13.37 -13.44 -0.83
C GLN A 163 -12.90 -14.76 -0.52
N PHE A 164 -11.88 -15.16 -0.54
CA PHE A 164 -11.38 -16.18 0.37
C PHE A 164 -12.51 -16.89 1.20
N ARG A 165 -13.64 -17.19 0.57
CA ARG A 165 -14.76 -17.89 1.20
C ARG A 165 -14.26 -19.27 1.60
N PRO A 166 -14.23 -19.65 2.88
CA PRO A 166 -14.23 -21.07 3.21
C PRO A 166 -15.48 -21.64 2.53
N SER A 167 -15.33 -22.68 1.72
CA SER A 167 -16.46 -23.40 1.17
C SER A 167 -17.23 -24.04 2.31
N LEU A 168 -18.22 -23.34 2.83
CA LEU A 168 -19.26 -23.91 3.71
C LEU A 168 -20.27 -24.69 2.85
N ARG A 169 -19.77 -25.45 1.88
CA ARG A 169 -20.50 -26.56 1.31
C ARG A 169 -20.01 -27.83 1.97
N GLY A 170 -20.36 -28.00 3.25
CA GLY A 170 -20.63 -29.30 3.76
C GLY A 170 -21.78 -29.87 2.92
N SER A 171 -21.48 -30.85 2.10
CA SER A 171 -22.48 -31.70 1.45
C SER A 171 -23.45 -32.15 2.51
N PRO A 172 -24.77 -32.06 2.31
CA PRO A 172 -25.70 -32.74 3.21
C PRO A 172 -25.39 -34.24 3.08
N ALA A 173 -24.87 -34.78 4.17
CA ALA A 173 -24.66 -36.20 4.29
C ALA A 173 -25.98 -36.92 3.98
N GLY A 174 -25.87 -37.85 3.06
CA GLY A 174 -26.97 -38.62 2.54
C GLY A 174 -27.88 -39.18 3.64
N GLU A 175 -29.13 -38.91 3.46
CA GLU A 175 -30.26 -39.63 4.03
C GLU A 175 -30.07 -41.11 3.71
N ARG A 176 -29.61 -41.87 4.66
CA ARG A 176 -29.65 -43.32 4.57
C ARG A 176 -31.10 -43.74 4.73
N ASP A 177 -31.72 -44.03 3.61
CA ASP A 177 -32.96 -44.78 3.55
C ASP A 177 -32.75 -46.13 4.27
N ASN A 178 -33.38 -46.28 5.42
CA ASN A 178 -33.51 -47.54 6.14
C ASN A 178 -34.86 -48.13 5.78
N ARG A 179 -34.84 -49.07 4.82
CA ARG A 179 -35.89 -50.10 4.69
C ARG A 179 -35.31 -51.48 4.87
#